data_59494931085f05a4e3bb788f0f9c23ec
#
_entry.id   59494931085f05a4e3bb788f0f9c23ec
#
_cell.length_a   1.000
_cell.length_b   1.000
_cell.length_c   1.000
_cell.angle_alpha   90.00
_cell.angle_beta   90.00
_cell.angle_gamma   90.00
#
_symmetry.space_group_name_H-M   'P 1'
#
loop_
_entity.id
_entity.type
_entity.pdbx_description
1 polymer ?
#
loop_
_entity_poly.entity_id
_entity_poly.type
_entity_poly.pdbx_seq_one_letter_code
_entity_poly.pdbx_strand_id
1 'polypeptide(L)'
;MRSPSRPTSELSRRAALGWLGALAFAGSARAAEPVLRFAELYAKIGVLGMEFSDRVKALAGQRVAMLGFMAPPLKAEADFFVLTETPMALCPFCSSDADWPANIVVVYLARAQTFVQPSRIIAATGRLEMGSWTDPETGFVSLLRLREARYEIV
;
A
#
# COMPACT_ATOMS: atom_id res chain seq x y z
N MET A 1 36.17 -79.55 -37.92
CA MET A 1 36.90 -78.56 -37.19
C MET A 1 35.97 -77.42 -36.90
N ARG A 2 35.66 -77.15 -35.62
CA ARG A 2 34.57 -76.31 -35.18
C ARG A 2 35.14 -74.98 -34.64
N SER A 3 34.74 -73.86 -35.27
CA SER A 3 34.96 -72.54 -34.70
C SER A 3 33.99 -72.26 -33.59
N PRO A 4 34.41 -71.65 -32.45
CA PRO A 4 33.49 -71.16 -31.47
C PRO A 4 33.20 -69.65 -31.71
N SER A 5 31.95 -69.36 -31.70
CA SER A 5 31.33 -68.03 -31.77
C SER A 5 31.58 -67.18 -30.49
N ARG A 6 31.89 -65.91 -30.71
CA ARG A 6 32.00 -64.92 -29.67
C ARG A 6 30.61 -64.41 -29.25
N PRO A 7 30.34 -64.19 -27.99
CA PRO A 7 29.17 -63.42 -27.57
C PRO A 7 29.47 -61.91 -27.61
N THR A 8 28.63 -61.20 -28.28
CA THR A 8 28.54 -59.72 -28.28
C THR A 8 27.92 -59.24 -27.00
N SER A 9 28.64 -58.48 -26.22
CA SER A 9 28.09 -57.77 -25.06
C SER A 9 27.30 -56.53 -25.53
N GLU A 10 26.00 -56.61 -25.42
CA GLU A 10 25.12 -55.46 -25.55
C GLU A 10 25.28 -54.53 -24.35
N LEU A 11 25.90 -53.41 -24.55
CA LEU A 11 25.94 -52.29 -23.64
C LEU A 11 24.55 -51.64 -23.58
N SER A 12 23.86 -51.88 -22.48
CA SER A 12 22.59 -51.26 -22.18
C SER A 12 22.70 -49.73 -22.06
N ARG A 13 22.20 -49.04 -23.07
CA ARG A 13 22.02 -47.59 -23.10
C ARG A 13 20.76 -47.17 -22.35
N ARG A 14 20.69 -47.37 -21.04
CA ARG A 14 19.55 -46.96 -20.22
C ARG A 14 20.02 -46.42 -18.87
N ALA A 15 20.76 -45.35 -18.88
CA ALA A 15 21.02 -44.58 -17.64
C ALA A 15 21.39 -43.14 -18.01
N ALA A 16 20.43 -42.44 -18.60
CA ALA A 16 20.51 -41.00 -18.74
C ALA A 16 19.09 -40.49 -18.84
N LEU A 17 18.67 -39.74 -17.85
CA LEU A 17 17.57 -38.78 -17.83
C LEU A 17 16.76 -38.90 -16.54
N GLY A 18 17.23 -38.21 -15.57
CA GLY A 18 16.52 -38.07 -14.29
C GLY A 18 16.92 -36.79 -13.54
N TRP A 19 17.20 -35.71 -14.26
CA TRP A 19 17.30 -34.40 -13.65
C TRP A 19 16.06 -33.59 -13.99
N LEU A 20 14.96 -33.92 -13.33
CA LEU A 20 13.81 -33.04 -13.22
C LEU A 20 14.18 -31.93 -12.24
N GLY A 21 14.53 -30.76 -12.79
CA GLY A 21 14.71 -29.55 -12.04
C GLY A 21 13.43 -29.22 -11.29
N ALA A 22 13.45 -29.34 -9.96
CA ALA A 22 12.47 -28.75 -9.09
C ALA A 22 12.61 -27.22 -9.17
N LEU A 23 11.82 -26.60 -10.05
CA LEU A 23 11.55 -25.17 -10.02
C LEU A 23 10.83 -24.89 -8.71
N ALA A 24 11.60 -24.51 -7.68
CA ALA A 24 11.08 -23.95 -6.47
C ALA A 24 10.39 -22.63 -6.85
N PHE A 25 9.07 -22.65 -6.97
CA PHE A 25 8.24 -21.46 -6.93
C PHE A 25 8.44 -20.86 -5.53
N ALA A 26 9.44 -20.00 -5.38
CA ALA A 26 9.54 -19.09 -4.26
C ALA A 26 8.38 -18.11 -4.40
N GLY A 27 7.19 -18.52 -3.94
CA GLY A 27 6.07 -17.63 -3.72
C GLY A 27 6.57 -16.58 -2.75
N SER A 28 6.84 -15.36 -3.22
CA SER A 28 7.09 -14.21 -2.35
C SER A 28 5.87 -14.06 -1.45
N ALA A 29 5.98 -14.56 -0.22
CA ALA A 29 5.01 -14.26 0.82
C ALA A 29 5.01 -12.74 0.96
N ARG A 30 3.95 -12.09 0.45
CA ARG A 30 3.76 -10.65 0.58
C ARG A 30 3.58 -10.40 2.07
N ALA A 31 4.62 -9.88 2.70
CA ALA A 31 4.53 -9.48 4.10
C ALA A 31 3.33 -8.52 4.23
N ALA A 32 2.49 -8.75 5.23
CA ALA A 32 1.35 -7.89 5.50
C ALA A 32 1.88 -6.47 5.74
N GLU A 33 1.27 -5.49 5.07
CA GLU A 33 1.66 -4.09 5.24
C GLU A 33 1.42 -3.68 6.70
N PRO A 34 2.36 -2.94 7.33
CA PRO A 34 2.17 -2.47 8.69
C PRO A 34 0.94 -1.57 8.80
N VAL A 35 0.12 -1.81 9.81
CA VAL A 35 -1.05 -0.98 10.10
C VAL A 35 -0.60 0.26 10.87
N LEU A 36 -1.00 1.44 10.38
CA LEU A 36 -0.80 2.73 11.03
C LEU A 36 -2.17 3.29 11.45
N ARG A 37 -2.32 3.65 12.72
CA ARG A 37 -3.57 4.19 13.26
C ARG A 37 -3.51 5.71 13.38
N PHE A 38 -4.65 6.38 13.35
CA PHE A 38 -4.72 7.85 13.50
C PHE A 38 -4.10 8.33 14.82
N ALA A 39 -4.31 7.61 15.91
CA ALA A 39 -3.69 7.92 17.20
C ALA A 39 -2.15 7.85 17.21
N GLU A 40 -1.54 7.26 16.18
CA GLU A 40 -0.09 7.10 16.06
C GLU A 40 0.54 8.12 15.09
N LEU A 41 -0.23 9.06 14.54
CA LEU A 41 0.27 9.98 13.50
C LEU A 41 1.17 11.07 14.08
N TYR A 42 0.82 11.60 15.23
CA TYR A 42 1.50 12.76 15.81
C TYR A 42 1.97 12.50 17.23
N ALA A 43 3.20 12.92 17.54
CA ALA A 43 3.76 12.90 18.89
C ALA A 43 3.27 14.12 19.70
N LYS A 44 3.07 15.27 19.02
CA LYS A 44 2.57 16.50 19.63
C LYS A 44 1.61 17.21 18.67
N ILE A 45 0.57 17.77 19.25
CA ILE A 45 -0.39 18.65 18.57
C ILE A 45 -0.51 19.91 19.42
N GLY A 46 -0.19 21.07 18.86
CA GLY A 46 -0.21 22.34 19.60
C GLY A 46 -0.30 23.55 18.69
N VAL A 47 -0.34 24.73 19.30
CA VAL A 47 -0.47 26.03 18.62
C VAL A 47 0.69 26.35 17.68
N LEU A 48 1.83 25.71 17.85
CA LEU A 48 3.01 25.87 16.99
C LEU A 48 3.04 24.84 15.85
N GLY A 49 1.97 24.07 15.67
CA GLY A 49 1.86 23.03 14.66
C GLY A 49 1.87 21.61 15.25
N MET A 50 2.04 20.65 14.36
CA MET A 50 2.05 19.21 14.69
C MET A 50 3.42 18.60 14.44
N GLU A 51 3.88 17.78 15.39
CA GLU A 51 5.10 16.99 15.25
C GLU A 51 4.73 15.54 14.92
N PHE A 52 5.25 15.01 13.81
CA PHE A 52 5.05 13.61 13.46
C PHE A 52 5.65 12.68 14.50
N SER A 53 4.97 11.58 14.76
CA SER A 53 5.47 10.55 15.66
C SER A 53 6.70 9.83 15.09
N ASP A 54 7.46 9.17 15.95
CA ASP A 54 8.58 8.31 15.51
C ASP A 54 8.09 7.13 14.66
N ARG A 55 6.85 6.67 14.88
CA ARG A 55 6.21 5.64 14.07
C ARG A 55 6.02 6.10 12.64
N VAL A 56 5.50 7.31 12.41
CA VAL A 56 5.33 7.89 11.08
C VAL A 56 6.69 8.10 10.42
N LYS A 57 7.66 8.65 11.13
CA LYS A 57 9.03 8.87 10.63
C LYS A 57 9.67 7.54 10.19
N ALA A 58 9.52 6.47 10.97
CA ALA A 58 10.05 5.15 10.66
C ALA A 58 9.37 4.48 9.45
N LEU A 59 8.08 4.76 9.22
CA LEU A 59 7.30 4.18 8.12
C LEU A 59 7.29 5.07 6.86
N ALA A 60 7.88 6.25 6.89
CA ALA A 60 7.95 7.14 5.74
C ALA A 60 8.60 6.44 4.53
N GLY A 61 7.98 6.53 3.37
CA GLY A 61 8.39 5.85 2.14
C GLY A 61 7.99 4.37 2.03
N GLN A 62 7.50 3.75 3.10
CA GLN A 62 7.04 2.36 3.11
C GLN A 62 5.54 2.28 2.78
N ARG A 63 5.12 1.11 2.33
CA ARG A 63 3.69 0.82 2.19
C ARG A 63 3.09 0.52 3.56
N VAL A 64 1.96 1.17 3.85
CA VAL A 64 1.22 1.00 5.11
C VAL A 64 -0.27 0.82 4.80
N ALA A 65 -0.99 0.21 5.73
CA ALA A 65 -2.44 0.14 5.72
C ALA A 65 -3.02 1.03 6.82
N MET A 66 -4.10 1.74 6.51
CA MET A 66 -4.85 2.55 7.47
C MET A 66 -6.35 2.24 7.37
N LEU A 67 -7.01 2.11 8.51
CA LEU A 67 -8.45 1.97 8.59
C LEU A 67 -9.09 3.34 8.85
N GLY A 68 -10.19 3.62 8.17
CA GLY A 68 -10.91 4.87 8.35
C GLY A 68 -12.15 4.96 7.48
N PHE A 69 -12.63 6.17 7.30
CA PHE A 69 -13.80 6.49 6.51
C PHE A 69 -13.43 7.40 5.35
N MET A 70 -14.07 7.21 4.22
CA MET A 70 -13.88 8.09 3.06
C MET A 70 -14.74 9.34 3.23
N ALA A 71 -14.11 10.52 3.33
CA ALA A 71 -14.85 11.76 3.26
C ALA A 71 -15.47 11.95 1.87
N PRO A 72 -16.59 12.66 1.74
CA PRO A 72 -17.16 12.98 0.43
C PRO A 72 -16.10 13.65 -0.46
N PRO A 73 -16.01 13.31 -1.77
CA PRO A 73 -15.00 13.87 -2.64
C PRO A 73 -15.20 15.37 -2.85
N LEU A 74 -14.10 16.12 -2.89
CA LEU A 74 -14.10 17.55 -3.20
C LEU A 74 -14.54 17.83 -4.63
N LYS A 75 -14.15 16.94 -5.54
CA LYS A 75 -14.56 16.92 -6.96
C LYS A 75 -14.88 15.49 -7.36
N ALA A 76 -15.89 15.30 -8.20
CA ALA A 76 -16.32 13.97 -8.63
C ALA A 76 -15.24 13.17 -9.38
N GLU A 77 -14.25 13.86 -9.94
CA GLU A 77 -13.18 13.29 -10.78
C GLU A 77 -11.80 13.41 -10.15
N ALA A 78 -11.71 13.64 -8.82
CA ALA A 78 -10.42 13.73 -8.15
C ALA A 78 -9.77 12.34 -8.03
N ASP A 79 -8.48 12.27 -8.34
CA ASP A 79 -7.67 11.05 -8.18
C ASP A 79 -7.32 10.76 -6.71
N PHE A 80 -7.90 11.48 -5.78
CA PHE A 80 -7.69 11.33 -4.36
C PHE A 80 -8.96 11.49 -3.55
N PHE A 81 -8.92 11.00 -2.32
CA PHE A 81 -9.91 11.29 -1.30
C PHE A 81 -9.23 11.55 0.05
N VAL A 82 -9.98 12.10 0.99
CA VAL A 82 -9.52 12.27 2.37
C VAL A 82 -10.02 11.09 3.20
N LEU A 83 -9.09 10.34 3.78
CA LEU A 83 -9.36 9.29 4.77
C LEU A 83 -9.46 9.96 6.13
N THR A 84 -10.52 9.69 6.87
CA THR A 84 -10.82 10.31 8.17
C THR A 84 -10.96 9.25 9.26
N GLU A 85 -10.61 9.61 10.49
CA GLU A 85 -10.77 8.73 11.65
C GLU A 85 -12.23 8.44 11.98
N THR A 86 -13.09 9.45 11.79
CA THR A 86 -14.53 9.37 12.03
C THR A 86 -15.30 9.74 10.77
N PRO A 87 -16.53 9.23 10.60
CA PRO A 87 -17.37 9.59 9.45
C PRO A 87 -17.59 11.11 9.39
N MET A 88 -17.45 11.69 8.21
CA MET A 88 -17.66 13.11 7.96
C MET A 88 -18.69 13.34 6.85
N ALA A 89 -19.56 14.32 7.02
CA ALA A 89 -20.54 14.71 6.01
C ALA A 89 -19.98 15.68 4.95
N LEU A 90 -18.88 16.37 5.28
CA LEU A 90 -18.21 17.33 4.40
C LEU A 90 -16.72 17.02 4.38
N CYS A 91 -16.07 17.18 3.22
CA CYS A 91 -14.62 17.07 3.13
C CYS A 91 -13.96 18.33 3.70
N PRO A 92 -13.03 18.20 4.66
CA PRO A 92 -12.25 19.35 5.10
C PRO A 92 -11.31 19.77 3.96
N PHE A 93 -11.46 21.02 3.49
CA PHE A 93 -10.53 21.58 2.52
C PHE A 93 -9.42 22.31 3.27
N CYS A 94 -8.20 21.82 3.12
CA CYS A 94 -7.01 22.43 3.69
C CYS A 94 -6.32 23.27 2.61
N SER A 95 -6.19 24.58 2.84
CA SER A 95 -5.48 25.52 1.96
C SER A 95 -4.10 25.88 2.48
N SER A 96 -3.80 25.52 3.73
CA SER A 96 -2.50 25.73 4.36
C SER A 96 -2.22 24.62 5.39
N ASP A 97 -0.95 24.52 5.82
CA ASP A 97 -0.56 23.58 6.89
C ASP A 97 -1.26 23.90 8.22
N ALA A 98 -1.61 25.17 8.45
CA ALA A 98 -2.32 25.59 9.66
C ALA A 98 -3.77 25.09 9.74
N ASP A 99 -4.39 24.80 8.60
CA ASP A 99 -5.75 24.30 8.50
C ASP A 99 -5.82 22.77 8.63
N TRP A 100 -4.69 22.07 8.69
CA TRP A 100 -4.61 20.63 8.67
C TRP A 100 -5.11 20.00 9.97
N PRO A 101 -6.17 19.16 9.94
CA PRO A 101 -6.63 18.43 11.12
C PRO A 101 -5.75 17.21 11.40
N ALA A 102 -5.62 16.86 12.68
CA ALA A 102 -4.79 15.71 13.10
C ALA A 102 -5.39 14.33 12.74
N ASN A 103 -6.65 14.27 12.39
CA ASN A 103 -7.43 13.05 12.19
C ASN A 103 -7.77 12.76 10.73
N ILE A 104 -6.94 13.25 9.81
CA ILE A 104 -7.08 12.99 8.36
C ILE A 104 -5.78 12.57 7.72
N VAL A 105 -5.89 11.84 6.60
CA VAL A 105 -4.79 11.50 5.69
C VAL A 105 -5.31 11.58 4.25
N VAL A 106 -4.56 12.19 3.33
CA VAL A 106 -4.95 12.21 1.92
C VAL A 106 -4.52 10.91 1.24
N VAL A 107 -5.40 10.34 0.43
CA VAL A 107 -5.16 9.07 -0.26
C VAL A 107 -5.20 9.30 -1.75
N TYR A 108 -4.04 9.32 -2.41
CA TYR A 108 -3.89 9.42 -3.86
C TYR A 108 -3.93 8.02 -4.47
N LEU A 109 -4.93 7.77 -5.28
CA LEU A 109 -5.20 6.47 -5.86
C LEU A 109 -4.24 6.14 -7.01
N ALA A 110 -3.77 4.89 -7.06
CA ALA A 110 -3.01 4.38 -8.21
C ALA A 110 -3.87 4.22 -9.47
N ARG A 111 -5.18 4.04 -9.28
CA ARG A 111 -6.21 3.90 -10.33
C ARG A 111 -7.52 4.44 -9.79
N ALA A 112 -8.35 4.97 -10.66
CA ALA A 112 -9.70 5.38 -10.30
C ALA A 112 -10.47 4.22 -9.65
N GLN A 113 -11.10 4.50 -8.52
CA GLN A 113 -11.97 3.57 -7.78
C GLN A 113 -13.30 4.26 -7.47
N THR A 114 -14.35 3.46 -7.27
CA THR A 114 -15.69 3.98 -7.01
C THR A 114 -15.75 4.56 -5.59
N PHE A 115 -16.39 5.72 -5.43
CA PHE A 115 -16.65 6.32 -4.13
C PHE A 115 -17.43 5.37 -3.21
N VAL A 116 -17.03 5.33 -1.94
CA VAL A 116 -17.70 4.56 -0.88
C VAL A 116 -18.45 5.50 0.06
N GLN A 117 -19.63 5.09 0.48
CA GLN A 117 -20.42 5.88 1.42
C GLN A 117 -19.63 6.20 2.70
N PRO A 118 -19.73 7.44 3.23
CA PRO A 118 -18.94 7.90 4.37
C PRO A 118 -19.11 7.10 5.67
N SER A 119 -20.18 6.32 5.78
CA SER A 119 -20.46 5.45 6.94
C SER A 119 -19.77 4.09 6.88
N ARG A 120 -19.11 3.74 5.77
CA ARG A 120 -18.44 2.44 5.59
C ARG A 120 -16.96 2.56 5.95
N ILE A 121 -16.50 1.61 6.77
CA ILE A 121 -15.07 1.50 7.07
C ILE A 121 -14.36 0.92 5.85
N ILE A 122 -13.23 1.51 5.51
CA ILE A 122 -12.33 1.05 4.45
C ILE A 122 -10.92 0.84 5.01
N ALA A 123 -10.19 -0.07 4.41
CA ALA A 123 -8.75 -0.23 4.59
C ALA A 123 -8.04 0.40 3.38
N ALA A 124 -7.40 1.54 3.56
CA ALA A 124 -6.59 2.19 2.55
C ALA A 124 -5.13 1.76 2.69
N THR A 125 -4.52 1.33 1.60
CA THR A 125 -3.12 0.87 1.54
C THR A 125 -2.36 1.66 0.51
N GLY A 126 -1.22 2.24 0.88
CA GLY A 126 -0.40 3.05 -0.02
C GLY A 126 0.96 3.34 0.56
N ARG A 127 1.81 4.01 -0.20
CA ARG A 127 3.13 4.47 0.25
C ARG A 127 2.96 5.74 1.08
N LEU A 128 3.41 5.69 2.34
CA LEU A 128 3.31 6.81 3.27
C LEU A 128 4.31 7.91 2.89
N GLU A 129 3.79 9.12 2.74
CA GLU A 129 4.58 10.34 2.60
C GLU A 129 4.19 11.35 3.66
N MET A 130 5.18 12.01 4.24
CA MET A 130 5.02 13.04 5.27
C MET A 130 5.66 14.37 4.83
N GLY A 131 5.16 15.46 5.37
CA GLY A 131 5.60 16.82 5.05
C GLY A 131 4.59 17.57 4.20
N SER A 132 4.66 18.90 4.24
CA SER A 132 3.77 19.78 3.49
C SER A 132 3.90 19.54 1.98
N TRP A 133 2.77 19.38 1.31
CA TRP A 133 2.69 19.26 -0.14
C TRP A 133 1.36 19.83 -0.63
N THR A 134 1.42 20.66 -1.65
CA THR A 134 0.25 21.25 -2.28
C THR A 134 -0.03 20.55 -3.60
N ASP A 135 -1.23 20.04 -3.75
CA ASP A 135 -1.69 19.43 -4.99
C ASP A 135 -1.79 20.50 -6.09
N PRO A 136 -1.07 20.36 -7.20
CA PRO A 136 -1.00 21.39 -8.23
C PRO A 136 -2.31 21.57 -9.01
N GLU A 137 -3.19 20.58 -9.02
CA GLU A 137 -4.46 20.63 -9.77
C GLU A 137 -5.59 21.20 -8.93
N THR A 138 -5.58 20.91 -7.63
CA THR A 138 -6.70 21.28 -6.73
C THR A 138 -6.35 22.38 -5.74
N GLY A 139 -5.05 22.61 -5.49
CA GLY A 139 -4.58 23.51 -4.45
C GLY A 139 -4.71 22.93 -3.03
N PHE A 140 -5.09 21.65 -2.90
CA PHE A 140 -5.25 21.00 -1.60
C PHE A 140 -3.89 20.80 -0.94
N VAL A 141 -3.74 21.26 0.30
CA VAL A 141 -2.51 21.07 1.10
C VAL A 141 -2.63 19.80 1.95
N SER A 142 -1.60 18.99 1.96
CA SER A 142 -1.52 17.77 2.77
C SER A 142 -0.22 17.65 3.55
N LEU A 143 -0.29 17.33 4.85
CA LEU A 143 0.88 16.99 5.68
C LEU A 143 1.18 15.49 5.69
N LEU A 144 0.16 14.66 5.60
CA LEU A 144 0.28 13.20 5.49
C LEU A 144 -0.54 12.68 4.32
N ARG A 145 0.05 11.79 3.52
CA ARG A 145 -0.63 11.20 2.38
C ARG A 145 -0.16 9.77 2.11
N LEU A 146 -1.05 8.98 1.53
CA LEU A 146 -0.75 7.69 0.93
C LEU A 146 -0.70 7.86 -0.58
N ARG A 147 0.41 7.50 -1.21
CA ARG A 147 0.59 7.51 -2.67
C ARG A 147 0.44 6.11 -3.25
N GLU A 148 0.11 6.05 -4.53
CA GLU A 148 -0.09 4.78 -5.26
C GLU A 148 -1.02 3.85 -4.48
N ALA A 149 -2.08 4.43 -3.94
CA ALA A 149 -2.94 3.77 -3.00
C ALA A 149 -4.06 2.97 -3.68
N ARG A 150 -4.58 2.04 -2.91
CA ARG A 150 -5.83 1.34 -3.15
C ARG A 150 -6.60 1.25 -1.84
N TYR A 151 -7.87 0.97 -1.90
CA TYR A 151 -8.66 0.68 -0.71
C TYR A 151 -9.59 -0.52 -0.93
N GLU A 152 -10.03 -1.09 0.17
CA GLU A 152 -11.00 -2.19 0.24
C GLU A 152 -12.01 -1.88 1.34
N ILE A 153 -13.26 -2.31 1.16
CA ILE A 153 -14.29 -2.21 2.20
C ILE A 153 -14.07 -3.33 3.21
N VAL A 154 -14.09 -2.98 4.50
CA VAL A 154 -13.91 -3.93 5.60
C VAL A 154 -15.25 -4.43 6.12
#